data_6e3fd7fedc201a74b9a8bdac5220b687
#
_entry.id   6e3fd7fedc201a74b9a8bdac5220b687
#
_cell.length_a   1.000
_cell.length_b   1.000
_cell.length_c   1.000
_cell.angle_alpha   90.00
_cell.angle_beta   90.00
_cell.angle_gamma   90.00
#
_symmetry.space_group_name_H-M   'P 1'
#
loop_
_entity.id
_entity.type
_entity.pdbx_description
1 polymer ?
#
loop_
_entity_poly.entity_id
_entity_poly.type
_entity_poly.pdbx_seq_one_letter_code
_entity_poly.pdbx_strand_id
1 'polypeptide(L)'
;MFFAFCLALISLAVPGQDSWKVCLDKKILLNTSSEDTGKNIIRLSSSDLKKSKTFIVSYRETSPQKDWERIITVYDEKDNELEKQSGKKLSLKTSELKILLDKYKTIKIYTINSPTDPKIKSQVRLRRIHLCTIILEG
;
A
#
# COMPACT_ATOMS: atom_id res chain seq x y z
N MET A 1 -4.75 -2.77 34.64
CA MET A 1 -5.72 -2.45 33.98
C MET A 1 -5.52 -1.78 32.74
N PHE A 2 -4.78 -0.89 32.51
CA PHE A 2 -4.63 -0.34 31.31
C PHE A 2 -3.90 -1.16 30.38
N PHE A 3 -3.35 -2.28 30.76
CA PHE A 3 -2.60 -3.09 29.94
C PHE A 3 -3.33 -3.71 28.85
N ALA A 4 -4.56 -4.14 29.08
CA ALA A 4 -5.36 -4.75 28.03
C ALA A 4 -5.54 -3.82 26.85
N PHE A 5 -5.58 -2.54 27.19
CA PHE A 5 -5.76 -1.55 26.18
C PHE A 5 -4.52 -1.45 25.32
N CYS A 6 -3.36 -1.54 25.92
CA CYS A 6 -2.15 -1.50 25.16
C CYS A 6 -1.98 -2.70 24.26
N LEU A 7 -2.48 -3.83 24.68
CA LEU A 7 -2.38 -5.00 23.85
C LEU A 7 -3.14 -4.88 22.57
N ALA A 8 -4.24 -4.18 22.60
CA ALA A 8 -5.02 -3.98 21.42
C ALA A 8 -4.24 -3.26 20.33
N LEU A 9 -3.30 -2.42 20.71
CA LEU A 9 -2.50 -1.74 19.74
C LEU A 9 -1.47 -2.64 19.11
N ILE A 10 -1.00 -3.59 19.86
CA ILE A 10 0.01 -4.50 19.38
C ILE A 10 -0.53 -5.42 18.32
N SER A 11 -1.82 -5.68 18.36
CA SER A 11 -2.42 -6.59 17.40
C SER A 11 -2.51 -6.05 15.99
N LEU A 12 -2.11 -4.80 15.77
CA LEU A 12 -2.16 -4.22 14.43
C LEU A 12 -1.21 -4.91 13.46
N ALA A 13 -0.12 -5.48 13.95
CA ALA A 13 0.80 -6.23 13.12
C ALA A 13 1.11 -7.55 13.78
N VAL A 14 0.88 -8.64 13.08
CA VAL A 14 1.10 -9.99 13.60
C VAL A 14 2.54 -10.40 13.34
N PRO A 15 3.31 -10.80 14.36
CA PRO A 15 4.67 -11.27 14.15
C PRO A 15 4.69 -12.46 13.20
N GLY A 16 5.64 -12.50 12.30
CA GLY A 16 5.77 -13.58 11.35
C GLY A 16 4.95 -13.42 10.08
N GLN A 17 4.19 -12.33 9.96
CA GLN A 17 3.45 -12.03 8.75
C GLN A 17 3.97 -10.76 8.11
N ASP A 18 3.85 -10.70 6.79
CA ASP A 18 4.14 -9.46 6.08
C ASP A 18 3.18 -8.38 6.54
N SER A 19 3.63 -7.16 6.51
CA SER A 19 2.81 -6.03 6.92
C SER A 19 3.14 -4.83 6.05
N TRP A 20 2.28 -3.83 6.07
CA TRP A 20 2.52 -2.62 5.31
C TRP A 20 1.98 -1.41 6.04
N LYS A 21 2.51 -0.27 5.66
CA LYS A 21 2.20 1.00 6.28
C LYS A 21 2.01 2.04 5.19
N VAL A 22 0.99 2.85 5.33
CA VAL A 22 0.71 3.95 4.41
C VAL A 22 0.81 5.25 5.21
N CYS A 23 1.65 6.16 4.74
CA CYS A 23 1.92 7.41 5.46
C CYS A 23 1.74 8.63 4.55
N LEU A 24 1.27 9.70 5.15
CA LEU A 24 1.23 11.01 4.52
C LEU A 24 2.16 11.88 5.36
N ASP A 25 3.33 12.20 4.82
CA ASP A 25 4.46 12.75 5.57
C ASP A 25 4.77 11.81 6.74
N LYS A 26 4.73 12.28 7.97
CA LYS A 26 4.98 11.44 9.14
C LYS A 26 3.73 10.83 9.74
N LYS A 27 2.56 11.17 9.19
CA LYS A 27 1.31 10.64 9.72
C LYS A 27 1.02 9.27 9.15
N ILE A 28 0.82 8.30 10.01
CA ILE A 28 0.45 6.95 9.61
C ILE A 28 -1.04 6.89 9.33
N LEU A 29 -1.41 6.59 8.11
CA LEU A 29 -2.81 6.47 7.71
C LEU A 29 -3.32 5.04 7.84
N LEU A 30 -2.44 4.07 7.68
CA LEU A 30 -2.78 2.66 7.77
C LEU A 30 -1.52 1.89 8.17
N ASN A 31 -1.68 0.90 9.05
CA ASN A 31 -0.60 0.00 9.43
C ASN A 31 -1.25 -1.35 9.73
N THR A 32 -1.02 -2.33 8.88
CA THR A 32 -1.73 -3.60 8.98
C THR A 32 -0.95 -4.75 8.39
N SER A 33 -1.30 -5.96 8.77
CA SER A 33 -0.81 -7.19 8.17
C SER A 33 -1.96 -7.98 7.54
N SER A 34 -3.15 -7.41 7.49
CA SER A 34 -4.32 -8.09 6.97
C SER A 34 -4.82 -7.46 5.68
N GLU A 35 -4.97 -8.28 4.66
CA GLU A 35 -5.59 -7.84 3.42
C GLU A 35 -7.10 -7.79 3.64
N ASP A 36 -7.65 -6.60 3.71
CA ASP A 36 -9.09 -6.41 3.91
C ASP A 36 -9.55 -5.23 3.06
N THR A 37 -10.16 -5.55 1.94
CA THR A 37 -10.58 -4.52 0.98
C THR A 37 -11.65 -3.59 1.52
N GLY A 38 -12.39 -4.04 2.52
CA GLY A 38 -13.44 -3.22 3.14
C GLY A 38 -12.93 -2.32 4.25
N LYS A 39 -11.83 -2.70 4.90
CA LYS A 39 -11.26 -1.92 5.99
C LYS A 39 -10.07 -1.08 5.60
N ASN A 40 -9.30 -1.53 4.61
CA ASN A 40 -8.09 -0.82 4.20
C ASN A 40 -8.44 0.30 3.22
N ILE A 41 -9.30 1.19 3.66
CA ILE A 41 -9.77 2.34 2.88
C ILE A 41 -9.30 3.60 3.58
N ILE A 42 -8.65 4.48 2.82
CA ILE A 42 -8.14 5.75 3.31
C ILE A 42 -8.87 6.86 2.58
N ARG A 43 -9.46 7.79 3.33
CA ARG A 43 -10.14 8.94 2.75
C ARG A 43 -9.29 10.17 2.96
N LEU A 44 -8.97 10.86 1.89
CA LEU A 44 -8.15 12.06 1.94
C LEU A 44 -8.90 13.22 1.31
N SER A 45 -8.78 14.40 1.91
CA SER A 45 -9.35 15.61 1.35
C SER A 45 -8.30 16.34 0.53
N SER A 46 -8.74 17.28 -0.29
CA SER A 46 -7.81 18.15 -1.01
C SER A 46 -6.94 18.93 -0.04
N SER A 47 -7.50 19.31 1.11
CA SER A 47 -6.75 20.01 2.15
C SER A 47 -5.62 19.15 2.70
N ASP A 48 -5.88 17.86 2.95
CA ASP A 48 -4.86 16.95 3.42
C ASP A 48 -3.69 16.89 2.44
N LEU A 49 -4.01 16.82 1.15
CA LEU A 49 -3.01 16.73 0.11
C LEU A 49 -2.21 18.03 -0.05
N LYS A 50 -2.86 19.18 0.14
CA LYS A 50 -2.17 20.47 0.04
C LYS A 50 -1.22 20.71 1.19
N LYS A 51 -1.54 20.20 2.39
CA LYS A 51 -0.73 20.39 3.58
C LYS A 51 0.48 19.49 3.65
N SER A 52 0.53 18.44 2.86
CA SER A 52 1.55 17.42 2.93
C SER A 52 2.42 17.44 1.68
N LYS A 53 3.57 16.78 1.76
CA LYS A 53 4.54 16.77 0.66
C LYS A 53 4.75 15.40 0.06
N THR A 54 4.68 14.35 0.87
CA THR A 54 5.05 13.01 0.44
C THR A 54 4.04 11.97 0.89
N PHE A 55 3.72 11.05 -0.02
CA PHE A 55 2.87 9.91 0.26
C PHE A 55 3.71 8.66 0.06
N ILE A 56 3.77 7.79 1.06
CA ILE A 56 4.63 6.61 1.02
C ILE A 56 3.85 5.37 1.46
N VAL A 57 3.96 4.32 0.66
CA VAL A 57 3.50 2.98 1.02
C VAL A 57 4.75 2.14 1.23
N SER A 58 4.92 1.58 2.42
CA SER A 58 6.08 0.75 2.77
C SER A 58 5.62 -0.66 3.07
N TYR A 59 6.23 -1.64 2.44
CA TYR A 59 5.91 -3.05 2.63
C TYR A 59 7.06 -3.74 3.36
N ARG A 60 6.73 -4.50 4.39
CA ARG A 60 7.71 -5.23 5.17
C ARG A 60 7.54 -6.72 4.93
N GLU A 61 8.58 -7.34 4.40
CA GLU A 61 8.60 -8.78 4.19
C GLU A 61 9.27 -9.46 5.38
N THR A 62 8.63 -10.49 5.92
CA THR A 62 9.21 -11.25 7.03
C THR A 62 10.17 -12.31 6.54
N SER A 63 9.94 -12.83 5.32
CA SER A 63 10.79 -13.85 4.74
C SER A 63 11.11 -13.49 3.29
N PRO A 64 12.03 -12.54 3.08
CA PRO A 64 12.38 -12.13 1.72
C PRO A 64 12.91 -13.31 0.92
N GLN A 65 12.48 -13.43 -0.32
CA GLN A 65 12.91 -14.49 -1.20
C GLN A 65 14.01 -13.99 -2.14
N LYS A 66 15.11 -14.72 -2.19
CA LYS A 66 16.19 -14.38 -3.09
C LYS A 66 15.70 -14.54 -4.53
N ASP A 67 16.15 -13.64 -5.40
CA ASP A 67 15.80 -13.65 -6.83
C ASP A 67 14.30 -13.43 -7.09
N TRP A 68 13.63 -12.78 -6.14
CA TRP A 68 12.27 -12.30 -6.34
C TRP A 68 12.26 -10.79 -6.17
N GLU A 69 11.34 -10.15 -6.88
CA GLU A 69 11.22 -8.70 -6.86
C GLU A 69 9.80 -8.31 -6.50
N ARG A 70 9.69 -7.37 -5.58
CA ARG A 70 8.38 -6.83 -5.21
C ARG A 70 8.12 -5.57 -6.04
N ILE A 71 6.88 -5.43 -6.46
CA ILE A 71 6.43 -4.28 -7.23
C ILE A 71 5.16 -3.77 -6.57
N ILE A 72 5.05 -2.46 -6.40
CA ILE A 72 3.85 -1.82 -5.87
C ILE A 72 3.25 -1.00 -7.00
N THR A 73 1.97 -1.23 -7.27
CA THR A 73 1.28 -0.64 -8.42
C THR A 73 0.01 0.06 -7.99
N VAL A 74 -0.24 1.22 -8.59
CA VAL A 74 -1.45 2.00 -8.38
C VAL A 74 -2.37 1.77 -9.57
N TYR A 75 -3.63 1.44 -9.30
CA TYR A 75 -4.65 1.21 -10.32
C TYR A 75 -5.84 2.13 -10.11
N ASP A 76 -6.57 2.40 -11.19
CA ASP A 76 -7.88 3.02 -11.05
C ASP A 76 -8.93 1.94 -10.75
N GLU A 77 -10.20 2.32 -10.64
CA GLU A 77 -11.27 1.36 -10.33
C GLU A 77 -11.53 0.35 -11.44
N LYS A 78 -11.06 0.63 -12.65
CA LYS A 78 -11.23 -0.26 -13.79
C LYS A 78 -10.01 -1.15 -14.02
N ASP A 79 -9.10 -1.18 -13.04
CA ASP A 79 -7.85 -1.95 -13.09
C ASP A 79 -6.88 -1.48 -14.17
N ASN A 80 -6.93 -0.21 -14.54
CA ASN A 80 -5.89 0.37 -15.39
C ASN A 80 -4.71 0.77 -14.52
N GLU A 81 -3.52 0.40 -14.94
CA GLU A 81 -2.30 0.74 -14.21
C GLU A 81 -1.99 2.21 -14.38
N LEU A 82 -1.79 2.92 -13.28
CA LEU A 82 -1.52 4.35 -13.28
C LEU A 82 -0.08 4.68 -12.94
N GLU A 83 0.51 3.93 -12.01
CA GLU A 83 1.87 4.17 -11.54
C GLU A 83 2.42 2.85 -11.01
N LYS A 84 3.74 2.63 -11.13
CA LYS A 84 4.35 1.39 -10.69
C LYS A 84 5.78 1.65 -10.24
N GLN A 85 6.17 1.10 -9.11
CA GLN A 85 7.54 1.20 -8.61
C GLN A 85 8.02 -0.15 -8.12
N SER A 86 9.25 -0.50 -8.48
CA SER A 86 9.88 -1.72 -7.99
C SER A 86 10.42 -1.49 -6.59
N GLY A 87 10.36 -2.52 -5.77
CA GLY A 87 10.88 -2.49 -4.41
C GLY A 87 9.77 -2.54 -3.38
N LYS A 88 10.16 -2.36 -2.14
CA LYS A 88 9.25 -2.47 -1.00
C LYS A 88 8.60 -1.15 -0.63
N LYS A 89 8.81 -0.12 -1.42
CA LYS A 89 8.31 1.22 -1.13
C LYS A 89 7.81 1.87 -2.40
N LEU A 90 6.63 2.47 -2.30
CA LEU A 90 6.10 3.35 -3.33
C LEU A 90 6.10 4.76 -2.75
N SER A 91 6.75 5.70 -3.42
CA SER A 91 6.81 7.08 -2.96
C SER A 91 6.29 8.00 -4.04
N LEU A 92 5.32 8.83 -3.70
CA LEU A 92 4.77 9.83 -4.60
C LEU A 92 4.78 11.19 -3.92
N LYS A 93 4.98 12.23 -4.70
CA LYS A 93 4.75 13.58 -4.20
C LYS A 93 3.25 13.72 -4.04
N THR A 94 2.81 14.43 -3.01
CA THR A 94 1.37 14.63 -2.82
C THR A 94 0.74 15.39 -3.98
N SER A 95 1.52 16.21 -4.69
CA SER A 95 1.03 16.86 -5.89
C SER A 95 0.70 15.84 -7.01
N GLU A 96 1.49 14.78 -7.11
CA GLU A 96 1.24 13.70 -8.07
C GLU A 96 0.01 12.90 -7.66
N LEU A 97 -0.08 12.58 -6.37
CA LEU A 97 -1.22 11.86 -5.84
C LEU A 97 -2.51 12.65 -6.04
N LYS A 98 -2.44 13.98 -5.84
CA LYS A 98 -3.59 14.85 -6.03
C LYS A 98 -4.09 14.82 -7.48
N ILE A 99 -3.17 14.83 -8.44
CA ILE A 99 -3.53 14.75 -9.85
C ILE A 99 -4.31 13.45 -10.13
N LEU A 100 -3.82 12.33 -9.59
CA LEU A 100 -4.48 11.06 -9.78
C LEU A 100 -5.86 11.03 -9.13
N LEU A 101 -5.97 11.55 -7.91
CA LEU A 101 -7.24 11.55 -7.19
C LEU A 101 -8.25 12.54 -7.78
N ASP A 102 -7.79 13.67 -8.31
CA ASP A 102 -8.68 14.61 -8.97
C ASP A 102 -9.30 13.97 -10.22
N LYS A 103 -8.51 13.17 -10.93
CA LYS A 103 -8.97 12.53 -12.16
C LYS A 103 -9.81 11.28 -11.90
N TYR A 104 -9.35 10.41 -11.02
CA TYR A 104 -9.97 9.10 -10.83
C TYR A 104 -10.86 8.98 -9.60
N LYS A 105 -10.76 9.89 -8.65
CA LYS A 105 -11.50 9.93 -7.39
C LYS A 105 -11.18 8.77 -6.44
N THR A 106 -10.98 7.59 -6.96
CA THR A 106 -10.63 6.39 -6.20
C THR A 106 -9.46 5.71 -6.89
N ILE A 107 -8.43 5.38 -6.11
CA ILE A 107 -7.32 4.58 -6.61
C ILE A 107 -7.09 3.42 -5.67
N LYS A 108 -6.56 2.32 -6.20
CA LYS A 108 -6.28 1.12 -5.43
C LYS A 108 -4.81 0.77 -5.56
N ILE A 109 -4.18 0.42 -4.47
CA ILE A 109 -2.76 0.10 -4.45
C ILE A 109 -2.59 -1.37 -4.10
N TYR A 110 -1.86 -2.08 -4.95
CA TYR A 110 -1.60 -3.50 -4.81
C TYR A 110 -0.11 -3.75 -4.84
N THR A 111 0.31 -4.89 -4.32
CA THR A 111 1.67 -5.35 -4.49
C THR A 111 1.68 -6.77 -5.02
N ILE A 112 2.73 -7.10 -5.75
CA ILE A 112 2.96 -8.44 -6.22
C ILE A 112 4.44 -8.75 -6.03
N ASN A 113 4.74 -9.99 -5.65
CA ASN A 113 6.10 -10.45 -5.56
C ASN A 113 6.32 -11.44 -6.70
N SER A 114 7.36 -11.26 -7.48
CA SER A 114 7.55 -11.98 -8.73
C SER A 114 8.99 -12.46 -8.87
N PRO A 115 9.19 -13.68 -9.35
CA PRO A 115 10.56 -14.13 -9.64
C PRO A 115 11.20 -13.26 -10.69
N THR A 116 12.50 -13.01 -10.56
CA THR A 116 13.24 -12.24 -11.55
C THR A 116 13.59 -13.09 -12.78
N ASP A 117 13.65 -14.42 -12.59
CA ASP A 117 13.95 -15.34 -13.71
C ASP A 117 12.68 -15.56 -14.54
N PRO A 118 12.68 -15.19 -15.83
CA PRO A 118 11.52 -15.37 -16.68
C PRO A 118 11.02 -16.81 -16.77
N LYS A 119 11.91 -17.80 -16.66
CA LYS A 119 11.52 -19.20 -16.72
C LYS A 119 10.68 -19.58 -15.52
N ILE A 120 11.10 -19.14 -14.32
CA ILE A 120 10.35 -19.41 -13.10
C ILE A 120 9.06 -18.63 -13.12
N LYS A 121 9.11 -17.39 -13.57
CA LYS A 121 7.93 -16.51 -13.62
C LYS A 121 6.81 -17.13 -14.46
N SER A 122 7.14 -17.79 -15.56
CA SER A 122 6.14 -18.40 -16.42
C SER A 122 5.52 -19.66 -15.82
N GLN A 123 6.14 -20.24 -14.78
CA GLN A 123 5.68 -21.47 -14.15
C GLN A 123 4.91 -21.27 -12.86
N VAL A 124 4.92 -20.06 -12.29
CA VAL A 124 4.24 -19.79 -11.03
C VAL A 124 3.03 -18.93 -11.25
N ARG A 125 2.03 -19.10 -10.39
CA ARG A 125 0.85 -18.27 -10.41
C ARG A 125 1.05 -17.17 -9.39
N LEU A 126 1.04 -15.93 -9.87
CA LEU A 126 1.25 -14.78 -9.00
C LEU A 126 -0.10 -14.18 -8.60
N ARG A 127 -0.17 -13.76 -7.33
CA ARG A 127 -1.37 -13.12 -6.79
C ARG A 127 -1.01 -11.75 -6.27
N ARG A 128 -1.76 -10.75 -6.70
CA ARG A 128 -1.56 -9.41 -6.17
C ARG A 128 -2.29 -9.29 -4.83
N ILE A 129 -1.71 -8.53 -3.93
CA ILE A 129 -2.27 -8.27 -2.60
C ILE A 129 -2.74 -6.82 -2.56
N HIS A 130 -3.98 -6.62 -2.16
CA HIS A 130 -4.53 -5.28 -1.99
C HIS A 130 -3.96 -4.65 -0.72
N LEU A 131 -3.30 -3.54 -0.85
CA LEU A 131 -2.71 -2.83 0.28
C LEU A 131 -3.67 -1.79 0.83
N CYS A 132 -4.25 -0.97 -0.03
CA CYS A 132 -5.22 0.04 0.38
C CYS A 132 -5.99 0.58 -0.82
N THR A 133 -7.11 1.21 -0.52
CA THR A 133 -7.89 2.00 -1.47
C THR A 133 -7.91 3.42 -0.95
N ILE A 134 -7.63 4.39 -1.81
CA ILE A 134 -7.65 5.79 -1.43
C ILE A 134 -8.78 6.47 -2.16
N ILE A 135 -9.61 7.17 -1.41
CA ILE A 135 -10.79 7.86 -1.93
C ILE A 135 -10.65 9.36 -1.63
N LEU A 136 -10.82 10.17 -2.65
CA LEU A 136 -10.82 11.60 -2.48
C LEU A 136 -12.16 12.03 -1.90
N GLU A 137 -12.12 12.69 -0.73
CA GLU A 137 -13.30 13.25 -0.13
C GLU A 137 -13.50 14.66 -0.67
N GLY A 138 -14.66 14.93 -1.02
CA GLY A 138 -14.81 16.21 -1.55
C GLY A 138 -16.02 16.89 -1.45
#